data_1d848eaa9e3cdda3dcd3ece2c48f00b7
#
_entry.id   1d848eaa9e3cdda3dcd3ece2c48f00b7
#
_cell.length_a   1.000
_cell.length_b   1.000
_cell.length_c   1.000
_cell.angle_alpha   90.00
_cell.angle_beta   90.00
_cell.angle_gamma   90.00
#
_symmetry.space_group_name_H-M   'P 1'
#
loop_
_entity.id
_entity.type
_entity.pdbx_description
1 polymer ?
#
loop_
_entity_poly.entity_id
_entity_poly.type
_entity_poly.pdbx_seq_one_letter_code
_entity_poly.pdbx_strand_id
1 'polypeptide(L)'
;MDKLVGSSLPFSQEARSLLRRIAILLIPKSEEHEVPGGNDDAIFSHFLELASPNSANITQCLFDLQKKSINEYGDSFLKLQNNQQIAMLHTSPNLLEVLMPHIAFAYYQDPRILSALSLKDSPPFPGGNVAEEGDWSLLDPVRKRKPLYRIP
;
A
#
# COMPACT_ATOMS: atom_id res chain seq x y z
N MET A 1 -18.66 -26.19 -23.61
CA MET A 1 -18.07 -25.02 -24.30
C MET A 1 -17.55 -24.07 -23.23
N ASP A 2 -16.34 -24.36 -22.73
CA ASP A 2 -15.69 -23.53 -21.73
C ASP A 2 -15.08 -22.32 -22.39
N LYS A 3 -15.64 -21.14 -22.11
CA LYS A 3 -14.97 -19.87 -22.39
C LYS A 3 -13.89 -19.70 -21.32
N LEU A 4 -12.67 -20.08 -21.65
CA LEU A 4 -11.47 -19.57 -21.02
C LEU A 4 -11.46 -18.04 -21.22
N VAL A 5 -12.00 -17.32 -20.25
CA VAL A 5 -11.79 -15.90 -20.11
C VAL A 5 -10.34 -15.74 -19.66
N GLY A 6 -9.43 -15.62 -20.60
CA GLY A 6 -8.09 -15.13 -20.36
C GLY A 6 -8.23 -13.70 -19.84
N SER A 7 -8.16 -13.53 -18.53
CA SER A 7 -8.10 -12.21 -17.90
C SER A 7 -6.76 -11.56 -18.29
N SER A 8 -6.73 -10.89 -19.44
CA SER A 8 -5.64 -9.99 -19.74
C SER A 8 -5.73 -8.86 -18.70
N LEU A 9 -4.82 -8.85 -17.75
CA LEU A 9 -4.70 -7.75 -16.81
C LEU A 9 -4.62 -6.44 -17.62
N PRO A 10 -5.31 -5.36 -17.19
CA PRO A 10 -5.52 -4.14 -17.99
C PRO A 10 -4.24 -3.31 -18.21
N PHE A 11 -3.10 -3.75 -17.67
CA PHE A 11 -1.82 -3.07 -17.78
C PHE A 11 -0.90 -3.74 -18.79
N SER A 12 -0.27 -2.95 -19.66
CA SER A 12 0.78 -3.42 -20.57
C SER A 12 1.99 -3.95 -19.79
N GLN A 13 2.86 -4.74 -20.44
CA GLN A 13 4.08 -5.24 -19.83
C GLN A 13 4.99 -4.10 -19.33
N GLU A 14 5.08 -3.01 -20.08
CA GLU A 14 5.85 -1.82 -19.71
C GLU A 14 5.26 -1.16 -18.46
N ALA A 15 3.94 -0.95 -18.43
CA ALA A 15 3.25 -0.40 -17.26
C ALA A 15 3.46 -1.27 -16.01
N ARG A 16 3.39 -2.59 -16.15
CA ARG A 16 3.66 -3.53 -15.03
C ARG A 16 5.10 -3.41 -14.52
N SER A 17 6.08 -3.26 -15.41
CA SER A 17 7.47 -3.08 -15.03
C SER A 17 7.68 -1.78 -14.23
N LEU A 18 7.04 -0.69 -14.67
CA LEU A 18 7.05 0.59 -13.96
C LEU A 18 6.37 0.47 -12.59
N LEU A 19 5.17 -0.10 -12.54
CA LEU A 19 4.42 -0.30 -11.30
C LEU A 19 5.18 -1.19 -10.31
N ARG A 20 5.81 -2.27 -10.77
CA ARG A 20 6.63 -3.16 -9.92
C ARG A 20 7.83 -2.41 -9.35
N ARG A 21 8.47 -1.56 -10.15
CA ARG A 21 9.59 -0.72 -9.67
C ARG A 21 9.10 0.32 -8.66
N ILE A 22 7.98 0.96 -8.90
CA ILE A 22 7.39 1.93 -7.97
C ILE A 22 6.99 1.22 -6.67
N ALA A 23 6.40 0.04 -6.73
CA ALA A 23 5.97 -0.72 -5.55
C ALA A 23 7.12 -1.01 -4.59
N ILE A 24 8.30 -1.43 -5.08
CA ILE A 24 9.48 -1.66 -4.21
C ILE A 24 10.09 -0.37 -3.67
N LEU A 25 9.96 0.74 -4.40
CA LEU A 25 10.42 2.05 -3.92
C LEU A 25 9.52 2.58 -2.80
N LEU A 26 8.22 2.30 -2.85
CA LEU A 26 7.25 2.72 -1.84
C LEU A 26 7.27 1.83 -0.61
N ILE A 27 7.37 0.50 -0.81
CA ILE A 27 7.38 -0.51 0.26
C ILE A 27 8.57 -1.44 0.01
N PRO A 28 9.76 -1.09 0.53
CA PRO A 28 10.93 -1.95 0.42
C PRO A 28 10.76 -3.20 1.30
N LYS A 29 11.43 -4.29 0.90
CA LYS A 29 11.56 -5.50 1.73
C LYS A 29 12.24 -5.14 3.06
N SER A 30 11.74 -5.66 4.17
CA SER A 30 12.39 -5.58 5.48
C SER A 30 12.90 -6.95 5.90
N GLU A 31 14.23 -7.06 6.10
CA GLU A 31 14.84 -8.27 6.64
C GLU A 31 14.69 -8.33 8.16
N GLU A 32 14.70 -7.19 8.83
CA GLU A 32 14.51 -7.07 10.28
C GLU A 32 13.13 -7.61 10.72
N HIS A 33 12.10 -7.35 9.93
CA HIS A 33 10.73 -7.80 10.23
C HIS A 33 10.32 -9.04 9.43
N GLU A 34 11.23 -9.60 8.64
CA GLU A 34 10.99 -10.77 7.78
C GLU A 34 9.77 -10.63 6.85
N VAL A 35 9.50 -9.40 6.39
CA VAL A 35 8.36 -9.11 5.51
C VAL A 35 8.82 -8.82 4.08
N PRO A 36 8.04 -9.27 3.07
CA PRO A 36 8.32 -8.99 1.66
C PRO A 36 8.16 -7.51 1.33
N GLY A 37 8.71 -7.06 0.20
CA GLY A 37 8.44 -5.74 -0.35
C GLY A 37 7.17 -5.70 -1.21
N GLY A 38 6.73 -4.52 -1.58
CA GLY A 38 5.54 -4.31 -2.44
C GLY A 38 5.66 -4.92 -3.84
N ASN A 39 6.85 -5.34 -4.25
CA ASN A 39 7.12 -6.02 -5.52
C ASN A 39 7.05 -7.56 -5.43
N ASP A 40 6.75 -8.15 -4.26
CA ASP A 40 6.48 -9.58 -4.10
C ASP A 40 5.38 -10.04 -5.08
N ASP A 41 5.52 -11.22 -5.67
CA ASP A 41 4.64 -11.64 -6.76
C ASP A 41 3.17 -11.76 -6.34
N ALA A 42 2.89 -12.26 -5.13
CA ALA A 42 1.52 -12.39 -4.63
C ALA A 42 0.90 -11.01 -4.33
N ILE A 43 1.64 -10.16 -3.61
CA ILE A 43 1.21 -8.80 -3.26
C ILE A 43 1.04 -7.97 -4.54
N PHE A 44 1.97 -8.06 -5.47
CA PHE A 44 1.92 -7.31 -6.72
C PHE A 44 0.75 -7.74 -7.62
N SER A 45 0.47 -9.04 -7.70
CA SER A 45 -0.69 -9.55 -8.45
C SER A 45 -1.99 -9.02 -7.85
N HIS A 46 -2.14 -9.06 -6.53
CA HIS A 46 -3.31 -8.53 -5.84
C HIS A 46 -3.44 -7.00 -6.01
N PHE A 47 -2.33 -6.28 -5.94
CA PHE A 47 -2.30 -4.85 -6.26
C PHE A 47 -2.82 -4.54 -7.67
N LEU A 48 -2.39 -5.31 -8.70
CA LEU A 48 -2.87 -5.10 -10.07
C LEU A 48 -4.37 -5.36 -10.23
N GLU A 49 -4.91 -6.34 -9.51
CA GLU A 49 -6.36 -6.62 -9.48
C GLU A 49 -7.12 -5.44 -8.86
N LEU A 50 -6.69 -4.95 -7.70
CA LEU A 50 -7.30 -3.81 -7.01
C LEU A 50 -7.20 -2.51 -7.83
N ALA A 51 -6.11 -2.31 -8.54
CA ALA A 51 -5.87 -1.14 -9.37
C ALA A 51 -6.61 -1.19 -10.73
N SER A 52 -7.12 -2.35 -11.12
CA SER A 52 -7.76 -2.59 -12.43
C SER A 52 -8.88 -1.58 -12.77
N PRO A 53 -9.80 -1.21 -11.86
CA PRO A 53 -10.84 -0.22 -12.15
C PRO A 53 -10.28 1.18 -12.49
N ASN A 54 -9.10 1.51 -11.97
CA ASN A 54 -8.43 2.80 -12.18
C ASN A 54 -7.31 2.73 -13.23
N SER A 55 -7.23 1.64 -14.01
CA SER A 55 -6.12 1.36 -14.94
C SER A 55 -5.87 2.47 -15.96
N ALA A 56 -6.92 3.10 -16.48
CA ALA A 56 -6.79 4.19 -17.45
C ALA A 56 -6.09 5.42 -16.83
N ASN A 57 -6.51 5.83 -15.64
CA ASN A 57 -5.92 6.96 -14.92
C ASN A 57 -4.46 6.65 -14.51
N ILE A 58 -4.21 5.45 -13.98
CA ILE A 58 -2.86 5.00 -13.63
C ILE A 58 -1.94 5.00 -14.85
N THR A 59 -2.41 4.50 -16.00
CA THR A 59 -1.63 4.48 -17.24
C THR A 59 -1.29 5.89 -17.69
N GLN A 60 -2.22 6.83 -17.60
CA GLN A 60 -1.95 8.24 -17.91
C GLN A 60 -0.88 8.84 -16.97
N CYS A 61 -0.99 8.61 -15.67
CA CYS A 61 0.01 9.08 -14.70
C CYS A 61 1.40 8.47 -14.96
N LEU A 62 1.47 7.19 -15.35
CA LEU A 62 2.73 6.54 -15.71
C LEU A 62 3.34 7.15 -16.99
N PHE A 63 2.49 7.47 -17.97
CA PHE A 63 2.93 8.15 -19.19
C PHE A 63 3.52 9.54 -18.87
N ASP A 64 2.86 10.30 -18.00
CA ASP A 64 3.34 11.61 -17.56
C ASP A 64 4.65 11.50 -16.78
N LEU A 65 4.80 10.49 -15.92
CA LEU A 65 6.05 10.18 -15.22
C LEU A 65 7.19 9.88 -16.20
N GLN A 66 6.94 9.04 -17.20
CA GLN A 66 7.94 8.70 -18.23
C GLN A 66 8.34 9.93 -19.05
N LYS A 67 7.38 10.74 -19.50
CA LYS A 67 7.62 11.98 -20.22
C LYS A 67 8.48 12.94 -19.38
N LYS A 68 8.16 13.10 -18.11
CA LYS A 68 8.92 13.92 -17.18
C LYS A 68 10.34 13.39 -16.99
N SER A 69 10.52 12.07 -16.86
CA SER A 69 11.83 11.41 -16.74
C SER A 69 12.73 11.74 -17.95
N ILE A 70 12.21 11.60 -19.16
CA ILE A 70 12.95 11.91 -20.39
C ILE A 70 13.32 13.40 -20.46
N ASN A 71 12.40 14.29 -20.08
CA ASN A 71 12.63 15.73 -20.12
C ASN A 71 13.68 16.19 -19.11
N GLU A 72 13.69 15.63 -17.89
CA GLU A 72 14.57 16.07 -16.81
C GLU A 72 15.93 15.37 -16.82
N TYR A 73 15.96 14.09 -17.19
CA TYR A 73 17.16 13.25 -17.09
C TYR A 73 17.64 12.67 -18.42
N GLY A 74 16.88 12.82 -19.50
CA GLY A 74 17.22 12.28 -20.83
C GLY A 74 17.02 10.78 -20.97
N ASP A 75 16.46 10.10 -19.98
CA ASP A 75 16.27 8.64 -19.98
C ASP A 75 14.93 8.21 -19.39
N SER A 76 14.56 6.95 -19.60
CA SER A 76 13.32 6.40 -19.04
C SER A 76 13.43 6.21 -17.51
N PHE A 77 12.31 6.30 -16.79
CA PHE A 77 12.26 6.17 -15.35
C PHE A 77 12.97 4.91 -14.82
N LEU A 78 12.82 3.77 -15.51
CA LEU A 78 13.44 2.51 -15.09
C LEU A 78 14.98 2.51 -15.16
N LYS A 79 15.56 3.39 -15.96
CA LYS A 79 17.02 3.50 -16.12
C LYS A 79 17.65 4.51 -15.17
N LEU A 80 16.85 5.33 -14.50
CA LEU A 80 17.33 6.31 -13.55
C LEU A 80 17.90 5.64 -12.30
N GLN A 81 18.82 6.34 -11.62
CA GLN A 81 19.31 5.92 -10.32
C GLN A 81 18.22 5.98 -9.26
N ASN A 82 18.37 5.20 -8.20
CA ASN A 82 17.37 5.07 -7.14
C ASN A 82 16.95 6.41 -6.51
N ASN A 83 17.92 7.28 -6.23
CA ASN A 83 17.67 8.62 -5.68
C ASN A 83 16.87 9.53 -6.63
N GLN A 84 17.14 9.44 -7.94
CA GLN A 84 16.42 10.19 -8.97
C GLN A 84 14.98 9.69 -9.10
N GLN A 85 14.76 8.35 -9.09
CA GLN A 85 13.44 7.76 -9.10
C GLN A 85 12.61 8.21 -7.89
N ILE A 86 13.19 8.18 -6.69
CA ILE A 86 12.53 8.64 -5.46
C ILE A 86 12.18 10.14 -5.57
N ALA A 87 13.12 10.97 -6.01
CA ALA A 87 12.87 12.40 -6.19
C ALA A 87 11.73 12.67 -7.18
N MET A 88 11.66 11.92 -8.27
CA MET A 88 10.57 12.02 -9.25
C MET A 88 9.22 11.61 -8.66
N LEU A 89 9.17 10.57 -7.86
CA LEU A 89 7.92 10.15 -7.20
C LEU A 89 7.43 11.25 -6.24
N HIS A 90 8.32 11.85 -5.46
CA HIS A 90 7.97 12.99 -4.58
C HIS A 90 7.38 14.19 -5.34
N THR A 91 7.82 14.40 -6.57
CA THR A 91 7.32 15.48 -7.44
C THR A 91 6.16 15.05 -8.36
N SER A 92 5.57 13.88 -8.11
CA SER A 92 4.43 13.33 -8.85
C SER A 92 3.27 12.95 -7.91
N PRO A 93 2.69 13.91 -7.16
CA PRO A 93 1.68 13.62 -6.12
C PRO A 93 0.45 12.92 -6.68
N ASN A 94 -0.04 13.30 -7.86
CA ASN A 94 -1.22 12.67 -8.48
C ASN A 94 -1.04 11.17 -8.70
N LEU A 95 0.17 10.74 -9.10
CA LEU A 95 0.47 9.31 -9.27
C LEU A 95 0.42 8.60 -7.93
N LEU A 96 1.02 9.19 -6.88
CA LEU A 96 1.03 8.59 -5.54
C LEU A 96 -0.38 8.53 -4.93
N GLU A 97 -1.18 9.57 -5.07
CA GLU A 97 -2.58 9.60 -4.60
C GLU A 97 -3.40 8.44 -5.19
N VAL A 98 -3.20 8.14 -6.47
CA VAL A 98 -3.94 7.05 -7.14
C VAL A 98 -3.37 5.68 -6.76
N LEU A 99 -2.04 5.53 -6.60
CA LEU A 99 -1.41 4.23 -6.38
C LEU A 99 -1.42 3.79 -4.92
N MET A 100 -1.17 4.71 -3.98
CA MET A 100 -0.96 4.38 -2.56
C MET A 100 -2.10 3.58 -1.93
N PRO A 101 -3.40 3.91 -2.13
CA PRO A 101 -4.48 3.13 -1.56
C PRO A 101 -4.46 1.67 -2.03
N HIS A 102 -4.24 1.43 -3.32
CA HIS A 102 -4.25 0.08 -3.88
C HIS A 102 -3.05 -0.75 -3.43
N ILE A 103 -1.84 -0.16 -3.42
CA ILE A 103 -0.63 -0.83 -2.94
C ILE A 103 -0.74 -1.13 -1.44
N ALA A 104 -1.16 -0.16 -0.63
CA ALA A 104 -1.31 -0.34 0.80
C ALA A 104 -2.36 -1.42 1.13
N PHE A 105 -3.50 -1.42 0.44
CA PHE A 105 -4.53 -2.43 0.61
C PHE A 105 -4.01 -3.83 0.28
N ALA A 106 -3.35 -4.00 -0.89
CA ALA A 106 -2.76 -5.28 -1.28
C ALA A 106 -1.72 -5.77 -0.27
N TYR A 107 -0.88 -4.85 0.24
CA TYR A 107 0.18 -5.17 1.17
C TYR A 107 -0.35 -5.61 2.54
N TYR A 108 -1.23 -4.81 3.15
CA TYR A 108 -1.77 -5.08 4.48
C TYR A 108 -2.86 -6.17 4.53
N GLN A 109 -3.28 -6.69 3.39
CA GLN A 109 -4.13 -7.88 3.32
C GLN A 109 -3.33 -9.19 3.19
N ASP A 110 -2.03 -9.12 2.97
CA ASP A 110 -1.18 -10.32 2.89
C ASP A 110 -1.04 -10.98 4.26
N PRO A 111 -1.32 -12.29 4.41
CA PRO A 111 -1.24 -12.99 5.70
C PRO A 111 0.12 -12.90 6.38
N ARG A 112 1.20 -12.83 5.61
CA ARG A 112 2.57 -12.69 6.14
C ARG A 112 2.76 -11.34 6.85
N ILE A 113 2.18 -10.29 6.30
CA ILE A 113 2.23 -8.94 6.88
C ILE A 113 1.36 -8.89 8.13
N LEU A 114 0.14 -9.43 8.08
CA LEU A 114 -0.76 -9.49 9.23
C LEU A 114 -0.11 -10.26 10.38
N SER A 115 0.52 -11.40 10.08
CA SER A 115 1.25 -12.20 11.07
C SER A 115 2.40 -11.43 11.70
N ALA A 116 3.21 -10.73 10.90
CA ALA A 116 4.32 -9.91 11.40
C ALA A 116 3.85 -8.76 12.31
N LEU A 117 2.64 -8.24 12.07
CA LEU A 117 2.00 -7.23 12.91
C LEU A 117 1.24 -7.83 14.11
N SER A 118 1.31 -9.15 14.32
CA SER A 118 0.54 -9.87 15.34
C SER A 118 -0.97 -9.70 15.20
N LEU A 119 -1.44 -9.45 13.97
CA LEU A 119 -2.86 -9.34 13.65
C LEU A 119 -3.39 -10.69 13.15
N LYS A 120 -4.68 -10.94 13.39
CA LYS A 120 -5.36 -12.12 12.85
C LYS A 120 -5.68 -11.90 11.37
N ASP A 121 -5.42 -12.92 10.55
CA ASP A 121 -5.77 -12.95 9.13
C ASP A 121 -7.22 -13.38 8.87
N SER A 122 -7.96 -13.72 9.92
CA SER A 122 -9.35 -14.18 9.84
C SER A 122 -10.35 -13.02 9.98
N PRO A 123 -11.48 -13.07 9.24
CA PRO A 123 -12.52 -12.07 9.39
C PRO A 123 -13.10 -12.09 10.81
N PRO A 124 -13.57 -10.94 11.32
CA PRO A 124 -14.11 -10.83 12.68
C PRO A 124 -15.37 -11.67 12.91
N PHE A 125 -16.07 -12.09 11.86
CA PHE A 125 -17.26 -12.95 11.95
C PHE A 125 -16.97 -14.36 11.38
N PRO A 126 -17.42 -15.48 11.99
CA PRO A 126 -18.29 -15.53 13.20
C PRO A 126 -17.53 -15.50 14.53
N GLY A 127 -16.19 -15.64 14.52
CA GLY A 127 -15.39 -15.81 15.75
C GLY A 127 -15.22 -14.55 16.60
N GLY A 128 -15.41 -13.39 16.00
CA GLY A 128 -15.14 -12.09 16.64
C GLY A 128 -13.66 -11.83 16.94
N ASN A 129 -13.34 -10.58 17.22
CA ASN A 129 -12.06 -10.23 17.84
C ASN A 129 -12.27 -10.18 19.34
N VAL A 130 -11.40 -10.86 20.12
CA VAL A 130 -11.35 -10.70 21.57
C VAL A 130 -10.81 -9.30 21.82
N ALA A 131 -11.69 -8.39 22.24
CA ALA A 131 -11.24 -7.11 22.75
C ALA A 131 -10.60 -7.37 24.12
N GLU A 132 -9.35 -6.96 24.32
CA GLU A 132 -8.75 -6.98 25.65
C GLU A 132 -9.57 -6.07 26.57
N GLU A 133 -9.83 -6.54 27.78
CA GLU A 133 -10.47 -5.69 28.79
C GLU A 133 -9.56 -4.48 29.03
N GLY A 134 -10.12 -3.28 28.87
CA GLY A 134 -9.37 -2.05 29.12
C GLY A 134 -8.85 -2.00 30.55
N ASP A 135 -7.62 -1.54 30.73
CA ASP A 135 -7.04 -1.34 32.06
C ASP A 135 -7.72 -0.14 32.74
N TRP A 136 -8.74 -0.46 33.55
CA TRP A 136 -9.49 0.52 34.33
C TRP A 136 -8.63 1.26 35.36
N SER A 137 -7.45 0.76 35.72
CA SER A 137 -6.52 1.42 36.65
C SER A 137 -6.01 2.77 36.10
N LEU A 138 -6.02 2.93 34.77
CA LEU A 138 -5.69 4.20 34.10
C LEU A 138 -6.63 5.35 34.51
N LEU A 139 -7.82 5.04 34.99
CA LEU A 139 -8.79 6.03 35.51
C LEU A 139 -8.56 6.42 36.97
N ASP A 140 -7.72 5.71 37.71
CA ASP A 140 -7.50 5.98 39.13
C ASP A 140 -6.99 7.40 39.42
N PRO A 141 -6.07 7.99 38.62
CA PRO A 141 -5.67 9.38 38.81
C PRO A 141 -6.82 10.36 38.64
N VAL A 142 -7.79 10.04 37.75
CA VAL A 142 -8.98 10.88 37.54
C VAL A 142 -9.98 10.73 38.65
N ARG A 143 -10.22 9.50 39.14
CA ARG A 143 -11.11 9.20 40.26
C ARG A 143 -10.67 9.87 41.55
N LYS A 144 -9.35 10.04 41.76
CA LYS A 144 -8.76 10.71 42.94
C LYS A 144 -8.85 12.24 42.87
N ARG A 145 -9.23 12.83 41.74
CA ARG A 145 -9.40 14.28 41.59
C ARG A 145 -10.66 14.75 42.33
N LYS A 146 -10.59 15.92 42.96
CA LYS A 146 -11.78 16.60 43.47
C LYS A 146 -12.74 16.93 42.36
N PRO A 147 -14.07 16.88 42.57
CA PRO A 147 -15.05 17.30 41.59
C PRO A 147 -14.76 18.70 41.08
N LEU A 148 -14.71 18.89 39.77
CA LEU A 148 -14.47 20.19 39.13
C LEU A 148 -15.75 21.02 38.93
N TYR A 149 -16.92 20.42 39.26
CA TYR A 149 -18.20 21.09 39.17
C TYR A 149 -18.61 21.66 40.53
N ARG A 150 -19.27 22.84 40.50
CA ARG A 150 -19.89 23.41 41.72
C ARG A 150 -21.15 22.61 42.04
N ILE A 151 -21.26 22.11 43.23
CA ILE A 151 -22.52 21.57 43.75
C ILE A 151 -23.45 22.77 44.00
N PRO A 152 -24.68 22.81 43.45
CA PRO A 152 -25.64 23.90 43.66
C PRO A 152 -26.03 24.02 45.13
#